data_666784b6162927f9c05c4cfa389aa4ef
#
_entry.id   666784b6162927f9c05c4cfa389aa4ef
#
_cell.length_a   1.000
_cell.length_b   1.000
_cell.length_c   1.000
_cell.angle_alpha   90.00
_cell.angle_beta   90.00
_cell.angle_gamma   90.00
#
_symmetry.space_group_name_H-M   'P 1'
#
loop_
_entity.id
_entity.type
_entity.pdbx_description
1 polymer ?
#
loop_
_entity_poly.entity_id
_entity_poly.type
_entity_poly.pdbx_seq_one_letter_code
_entity_poly.pdbx_strand_id
1 'polypeptide(L)'
;MAIGNPLGMQSSVTAGMISAVNREVTDSDGKTYKLIQTDAAINSGNSGGALVNSKGQVIGVNTLKLSGTGIEGMGFAIPINSTKEIYSQLIQYNKVKRPYIGITGRDLDEQTAKANNLVTGVYVQSVEDFSSAQKADIRNGDVIIEADGQKITTMNELNDLKNKHSIGDEMKLKVYRNGSEKEITVTLGEQP
;
A
#
# COMPACT_ATOMS: atom_id res chain seq x y z
N MET A 1 0.94 22.16 14.68
CA MET A 1 0.32 23.02 13.66
C MET A 1 0.30 22.29 12.35
N ALA A 2 -0.80 22.36 11.61
CA ALA A 2 -0.88 21.83 10.24
C ALA A 2 -0.79 23.00 9.26
N ILE A 3 0.10 22.87 8.26
CA ILE A 3 0.42 23.90 7.27
C ILE A 3 -0.02 23.39 5.89
N GLY A 4 -0.64 24.25 5.10
CA GLY A 4 -1.05 23.90 3.75
C GLY A 4 -1.37 25.12 2.90
N ASN A 5 -1.81 24.88 1.66
CA ASN A 5 -2.20 25.91 0.71
C ASN A 5 -3.60 25.60 0.14
N PRO A 6 -4.67 25.77 0.96
CA PRO A 6 -6.02 25.45 0.54
C PRO A 6 -6.48 26.41 -0.55
N LEU A 7 -7.08 25.86 -1.61
CA LEU A 7 -7.77 26.61 -2.68
C LEU A 7 -6.90 27.66 -3.39
N GLY A 8 -5.57 27.52 -3.38
CA GLY A 8 -4.66 28.53 -3.97
C GLY A 8 -4.54 29.82 -3.14
N MET A 9 -5.17 29.88 -1.96
CA MET A 9 -4.97 30.97 -1.01
C MET A 9 -3.66 30.76 -0.26
N GLN A 10 -2.89 31.84 -0.06
CA GLN A 10 -1.58 31.77 0.57
C GLN A 10 -1.65 31.12 1.95
N SER A 11 -0.80 30.13 2.15
CA SER A 11 -0.42 29.44 3.40
C SER A 11 -1.41 29.53 4.56
N SER A 12 -2.34 28.59 4.61
CA SER A 12 -3.19 28.42 5.80
C SER A 12 -2.48 27.61 6.86
N VAL A 13 -2.57 28.06 8.10
CA VAL A 13 -2.05 27.36 9.27
C VAL A 13 -3.21 27.11 10.24
N THR A 14 -3.37 25.87 10.65
CA THR A 14 -4.27 25.50 11.74
C THR A 14 -3.46 25.02 12.93
N ALA A 15 -3.93 25.28 14.15
CA ALA A 15 -3.26 24.87 15.38
C ALA A 15 -4.15 23.90 16.16
N GLY A 16 -3.51 23.00 16.88
CA GLY A 16 -4.17 22.03 17.74
C GLY A 16 -3.14 21.22 18.53
N MET A 17 -3.59 20.13 19.12
CA MET A 17 -2.78 19.21 19.89
C MET A 17 -2.69 17.85 19.20
N ILE A 18 -1.69 17.05 19.53
CA ILE A 18 -1.63 15.65 19.18
C ILE A 18 -2.53 14.88 20.13
N SER A 19 -3.61 14.33 19.61
CA SER A 19 -4.61 13.59 20.38
C SER A 19 -4.25 12.11 20.53
N ALA A 20 -3.50 11.53 19.56
CA ALA A 20 -2.97 10.17 19.63
C ALA A 20 -1.78 9.99 18.69
N VAL A 21 -0.93 9.02 19.01
CA VAL A 21 0.14 8.53 18.13
C VAL A 21 -0.11 7.04 17.84
N ASN A 22 0.30 6.59 16.65
CA ASN A 22 0.10 5.21 16.19
C ASN A 22 -1.38 4.77 16.22
N ARG A 23 -2.31 5.71 15.95
CA ARG A 23 -3.73 5.38 15.85
C ARG A 23 -3.96 4.50 14.64
N GLU A 24 -4.48 3.31 14.86
CA GLU A 24 -4.89 2.43 13.78
C GLU A 24 -6.20 2.92 13.19
N VAL A 25 -6.19 3.17 11.89
CA VAL A 25 -7.36 3.65 11.11
C VAL A 25 -7.44 2.82 9.85
N THR A 26 -8.59 2.21 9.62
CA THR A 26 -8.83 1.40 8.42
C THR A 26 -9.62 2.23 7.41
N ASP A 27 -9.15 2.26 6.17
CA ASP A 27 -9.85 2.96 5.08
C ASP A 27 -10.99 2.12 4.49
N SER A 28 -11.72 2.69 3.53
CA SER A 28 -12.82 2.02 2.83
C SER A 28 -12.40 0.77 2.05
N ASP A 29 -11.12 0.68 1.71
CA ASP A 29 -10.55 -0.45 0.97
C ASP A 29 -10.04 -1.56 1.92
N GLY A 30 -10.29 -1.42 3.24
CA GLY A 30 -9.90 -2.38 4.28
C GLY A 30 -8.43 -2.30 4.68
N LYS A 31 -7.69 -1.28 4.21
CA LYS A 31 -6.28 -1.11 4.54
C LYS A 31 -6.11 -0.31 5.82
N THR A 32 -5.35 -0.85 6.77
CA THR A 32 -5.08 -0.24 8.07
C THR A 32 -3.77 0.55 8.05
N TYR A 33 -3.84 1.78 8.57
CA TYR A 33 -2.71 2.71 8.70
C TYR A 33 -2.47 3.06 10.16
N LYS A 34 -1.22 3.28 10.54
CA LYS A 34 -0.83 3.83 11.85
C LYS A 34 -0.54 5.31 11.68
N LEU A 35 -1.40 6.15 12.23
CA LEU A 35 -1.40 7.59 12.01
C LEU A 35 -1.20 8.38 13.30
N ILE A 36 -0.82 9.64 13.15
CA ILE A 36 -0.90 10.66 14.19
C ILE A 36 -2.30 11.27 14.09
N GLN A 37 -3.03 11.31 15.22
CA GLN A 37 -4.31 12.00 15.34
C GLN A 37 -4.09 13.38 15.95
N THR A 38 -4.77 14.41 15.43
CA THR A 38 -4.75 15.80 15.92
C THR A 38 -6.15 16.41 15.84
N ASP A 39 -6.42 17.37 16.70
CA ASP A 39 -7.61 18.22 16.65
C ASP A 39 -7.36 19.50 15.81
N ALA A 40 -6.14 19.73 15.34
CA ALA A 40 -5.89 20.75 14.31
C ALA A 40 -6.73 20.45 13.07
N ALA A 41 -7.46 21.45 12.58
CA ALA A 41 -8.34 21.27 11.43
C ALA A 41 -7.55 20.85 10.18
N ILE A 42 -7.81 19.62 9.70
CA ILE A 42 -7.29 19.11 8.44
C ILE A 42 -8.41 19.16 7.42
N ASN A 43 -8.22 19.96 6.38
CA ASN A 43 -9.21 20.23 5.34
C ASN A 43 -8.59 20.09 3.94
N SER A 44 -9.44 20.14 2.93
CA SER A 44 -8.99 20.21 1.54
C SER A 44 -8.04 21.42 1.35
N GLY A 45 -6.80 21.13 0.91
CA GLY A 45 -5.74 22.11 0.70
C GLY A 45 -4.61 22.09 1.73
N ASN A 46 -4.77 21.50 2.92
CA ASN A 46 -3.63 21.20 3.80
C ASN A 46 -3.23 19.72 3.79
N SER A 47 -3.99 18.85 3.10
CA SER A 47 -3.58 17.47 2.80
C SER A 47 -2.32 17.46 1.95
N GLY A 48 -1.34 16.61 2.29
CA GLY A 48 -0.01 16.63 1.70
C GLY A 48 0.93 17.67 2.32
N GLY A 49 0.41 18.63 3.08
CA GLY A 49 1.18 19.62 3.82
C GLY A 49 1.78 19.07 5.11
N ALA A 50 2.61 19.89 5.76
CA ALA A 50 3.35 19.48 6.94
C ALA A 50 2.51 19.59 8.23
N LEU A 51 2.59 18.58 9.10
CA LEU A 51 2.28 18.70 10.52
C LEU A 51 3.58 19.01 11.26
N VAL A 52 3.63 20.15 11.96
CA VAL A 52 4.84 20.61 12.66
C VAL A 52 4.60 20.74 14.16
N ASN A 53 5.64 20.47 14.94
CA ASN A 53 5.63 20.66 16.41
C ASN A 53 5.97 22.11 16.79
N SER A 54 6.02 22.40 18.12
CA SER A 54 6.35 23.72 18.66
C SER A 54 7.80 24.17 18.39
N LYS A 55 8.68 23.24 17.97
CA LYS A 55 10.08 23.53 17.61
C LYS A 55 10.24 23.77 16.10
N GLY A 56 9.14 23.78 15.32
CA GLY A 56 9.19 23.90 13.86
C GLY A 56 9.62 22.62 13.12
N GLN A 57 9.71 21.49 13.80
CA GLN A 57 10.09 20.21 13.18
C GLN A 57 8.87 19.56 12.55
N VAL A 58 9.02 19.03 11.33
CA VAL A 58 7.98 18.23 10.68
C VAL A 58 7.88 16.87 11.38
N ILE A 59 6.70 16.57 11.91
CA ILE A 59 6.39 15.31 12.60
C ILE A 59 5.49 14.40 11.78
N GLY A 60 4.82 14.93 10.76
CA GLY A 60 3.96 14.14 9.87
C GLY A 60 3.55 14.87 8.61
N VAL A 61 2.92 14.14 7.70
CA VAL A 61 2.29 14.64 6.48
C VAL A 61 0.78 14.54 6.63
N ASN A 62 0.08 15.68 6.56
CA ASN A 62 -1.37 15.75 6.72
C ASN A 62 -2.10 14.89 5.69
N THR A 63 -3.17 14.19 6.09
CA THR A 63 -3.97 13.39 5.15
C THR A 63 -5.45 13.54 5.41
N LEU A 64 -6.22 13.73 4.32
CA LEU A 64 -7.69 13.82 4.33
C LEU A 64 -8.38 12.48 4.02
N LYS A 65 -7.65 11.50 3.55
CA LYS A 65 -8.24 10.25 3.00
C LYS A 65 -9.12 9.48 4.01
N LEU A 66 -9.01 9.84 5.30
CA LEU A 66 -9.66 9.11 6.39
C LEU A 66 -10.75 9.93 7.11
N SER A 67 -11.13 11.08 6.60
CA SER A 67 -12.28 11.82 7.10
C SER A 67 -13.58 11.16 6.61
N GLY A 68 -14.17 10.32 7.47
CA GLY A 68 -15.51 9.78 7.23
C GLY A 68 -16.58 10.84 7.52
N THR A 69 -17.73 10.73 6.87
CA THR A 69 -18.94 11.49 7.22
C THR A 69 -19.30 11.28 8.70
N GLY A 70 -19.28 12.35 9.49
CA GLY A 70 -19.66 12.33 10.91
C GLY A 70 -18.51 12.37 11.90
N ILE A 71 -17.25 12.53 11.47
CA ILE A 71 -16.09 12.67 12.35
C ILE A 71 -15.57 14.10 12.24
N GLU A 72 -16.25 15.03 12.91
CA GLU A 72 -15.77 16.40 13.05
C GLU A 72 -14.69 16.48 14.15
N GLY A 73 -13.65 17.30 13.93
CA GLY A 73 -12.59 17.56 14.92
C GLY A 73 -11.51 16.49 15.01
N MET A 74 -11.44 15.53 14.09
CA MET A 74 -10.34 14.58 14.01
C MET A 74 -9.57 14.73 12.71
N GLY A 75 -8.33 15.24 12.80
CA GLY A 75 -7.37 15.25 11.72
C GLY A 75 -6.37 14.11 11.83
N PHE A 76 -5.82 13.68 10.71
CA PHE A 76 -4.81 12.63 10.68
C PHE A 76 -3.58 13.05 9.89
N ALA A 77 -2.42 12.56 10.31
CA ALA A 77 -1.17 12.72 9.57
C ALA A 77 -0.38 11.42 9.55
N ILE A 78 0.27 11.15 8.44
CA ILE A 78 1.22 10.05 8.29
C ILE A 78 2.49 10.42 9.06
N PRO A 79 2.98 9.60 10.01
CA PRO A 79 4.21 9.90 10.75
C PRO A 79 5.39 10.11 9.80
N ILE A 80 6.19 11.16 10.00
CA ILE A 80 7.32 11.50 9.12
C ILE A 80 8.35 10.35 9.06
N ASN A 81 8.55 9.62 10.16
CA ASN A 81 9.49 8.52 10.21
C ASN A 81 9.10 7.36 9.28
N SER A 82 7.79 7.13 9.05
CA SER A 82 7.32 6.09 8.12
C SER A 82 7.47 6.47 6.66
N THR A 83 7.72 7.75 6.36
CA THR A 83 7.90 8.25 4.98
C THR A 83 9.38 8.39 4.60
N LYS A 84 10.32 8.11 5.51
CA LYS A 84 11.75 8.36 5.32
C LYS A 84 12.32 7.70 4.07
N GLU A 85 12.02 6.44 3.83
CA GLU A 85 12.50 5.72 2.65
C GLU A 85 11.90 6.28 1.36
N ILE A 86 10.61 6.68 1.42
CA ILE A 86 9.88 7.24 0.29
C ILE A 86 10.48 8.58 -0.13
N TYR A 87 10.61 9.55 0.81
CA TYR A 87 11.15 10.85 0.44
C TYR A 87 12.64 10.80 0.08
N SER A 88 13.42 9.87 0.67
CA SER A 88 14.81 9.67 0.27
C SER A 88 14.92 9.21 -1.18
N GLN A 89 14.06 8.27 -1.60
CA GLN A 89 14.01 7.82 -2.99
C GLN A 89 13.53 8.93 -3.94
N LEU A 90 12.52 9.73 -3.54
CA LEU A 90 12.06 10.87 -4.32
C LEU A 90 13.15 11.92 -4.53
N ILE A 91 13.95 12.22 -3.49
CA ILE A 91 15.09 13.15 -3.59
C ILE A 91 16.18 12.59 -4.51
N GLN A 92 16.49 11.29 -4.40
CA GLN A 92 17.60 10.67 -5.12
C GLN A 92 17.24 10.30 -6.57
N TYR A 93 16.02 9.83 -6.81
CA TYR A 93 15.61 9.22 -8.08
C TYR A 93 14.43 9.92 -8.76
N ASN A 94 13.84 10.96 -8.14
CA ASN A 94 12.58 11.61 -8.56
C ASN A 94 11.37 10.66 -8.65
N LYS A 95 11.50 9.43 -8.16
CA LYS A 95 10.45 8.41 -8.12
C LYS A 95 10.66 7.45 -6.96
N VAL A 96 9.58 6.76 -6.58
CA VAL A 96 9.64 5.65 -5.63
C VAL A 96 9.76 4.35 -6.41
N LYS A 97 10.86 3.66 -6.21
CA LYS A 97 11.12 2.34 -6.80
C LYS A 97 10.39 1.28 -5.98
N ARG A 98 9.56 0.49 -6.63
CA ARG A 98 8.83 -0.59 -5.97
C ARG A 98 9.08 -1.91 -6.66
N PRO A 99 9.27 -3.01 -5.91
CA PRO A 99 9.35 -4.33 -6.49
C PRO A 99 8.03 -4.67 -7.19
N TYR A 100 8.12 -5.30 -8.34
CA TYR A 100 6.99 -5.55 -9.22
C TYR A 100 7.00 -6.96 -9.79
N ILE A 101 5.83 -7.61 -9.80
CA ILE A 101 5.64 -8.93 -10.40
C ILE A 101 5.07 -8.80 -11.81
N GLY A 102 4.10 -7.92 -12.03
CA GLY A 102 3.44 -7.70 -13.32
C GLY A 102 2.23 -8.58 -13.53
N ILE A 103 1.35 -8.65 -12.53
CA ILE A 103 0.07 -9.35 -12.60
C ILE A 103 -1.07 -8.43 -12.19
N THR A 104 -2.25 -8.65 -12.78
CA THR A 104 -3.53 -8.21 -12.22
C THR A 104 -4.23 -9.44 -11.65
N GLY A 105 -4.64 -9.38 -10.40
CA GLY A 105 -5.26 -10.48 -9.71
C GLY A 105 -6.49 -10.05 -8.93
N ARG A 106 -7.25 -11.03 -8.48
CA ARG A 106 -8.36 -10.85 -7.54
C ARG A 106 -8.32 -11.93 -6.46
N ASP A 107 -8.84 -11.57 -5.30
CA ASP A 107 -9.01 -12.52 -4.21
C ASP A 107 -10.04 -13.58 -4.61
N LEU A 108 -9.73 -14.82 -4.33
CA LEU A 108 -10.58 -15.96 -4.58
C LEU A 108 -10.95 -16.61 -3.25
N ASP A 109 -12.14 -16.29 -2.76
CA ASP A 109 -12.67 -16.85 -1.53
C ASP A 109 -13.03 -18.34 -1.67
N GLU A 110 -13.29 -19.00 -0.55
CA GLU A 110 -13.57 -20.43 -0.51
C GLU A 110 -14.83 -20.82 -1.30
N GLN A 111 -15.87 -19.98 -1.25
CA GLN A 111 -17.13 -20.26 -1.94
C GLN A 111 -16.95 -20.19 -3.46
N THR A 112 -16.29 -19.12 -3.92
CA THR A 112 -16.01 -18.91 -5.35
C THR A 112 -15.01 -19.93 -5.89
N ALA A 113 -13.99 -20.29 -5.09
CA ALA A 113 -13.01 -21.31 -5.44
C ALA A 113 -13.69 -22.67 -5.66
N LYS A 114 -14.51 -23.14 -4.71
CA LYS A 114 -15.26 -24.39 -4.81
C LYS A 114 -16.20 -24.41 -6.01
N ALA A 115 -16.91 -23.34 -6.29
CA ALA A 115 -17.85 -23.25 -7.42
C ALA A 115 -17.14 -23.37 -8.78
N ASN A 116 -15.84 -23.07 -8.86
CA ASN A 116 -15.04 -23.09 -10.09
C ASN A 116 -14.01 -24.25 -10.13
N ASN A 117 -14.07 -25.20 -9.19
CA ASN A 117 -13.07 -26.27 -9.04
C ASN A 117 -11.63 -25.74 -8.88
N LEU A 118 -11.47 -24.61 -8.19
CA LEU A 118 -10.21 -23.96 -7.87
C LEU A 118 -9.94 -24.03 -6.36
N VAL A 119 -8.81 -23.48 -5.95
CA VAL A 119 -8.38 -23.34 -4.55
C VAL A 119 -8.43 -21.88 -4.12
N THR A 120 -8.52 -21.64 -2.82
CA THR A 120 -8.47 -20.26 -2.27
C THR A 120 -7.09 -19.67 -2.48
N GLY A 121 -7.03 -18.39 -2.86
CA GLY A 121 -5.79 -17.68 -3.13
C GLY A 121 -5.99 -16.45 -4.01
N VAL A 122 -4.95 -16.01 -4.67
CA VAL A 122 -4.99 -14.89 -5.63
C VAL A 122 -5.10 -15.44 -7.04
N TYR A 123 -6.27 -15.25 -7.65
CA TYR A 123 -6.50 -15.62 -9.06
C TYR A 123 -5.85 -14.61 -10.00
N VAL A 124 -4.96 -15.07 -10.86
CA VAL A 124 -4.28 -14.25 -11.88
C VAL A 124 -5.22 -14.02 -13.05
N GLN A 125 -5.74 -12.81 -13.16
CA GLN A 125 -6.64 -12.40 -14.26
C GLN A 125 -5.87 -12.07 -15.54
N SER A 126 -4.74 -11.36 -15.37
CA SER A 126 -3.85 -11.05 -16.47
C SER A 126 -2.40 -10.97 -16.03
N VAL A 127 -1.52 -11.25 -16.98
CA VAL A 127 -0.07 -11.10 -16.85
C VAL A 127 0.35 -10.03 -17.85
N GLU A 128 1.15 -9.05 -17.39
CA GLU A 128 1.63 -7.98 -18.25
C GLU A 128 2.76 -8.48 -19.15
N ASP A 129 2.78 -7.98 -20.39
CA ASP A 129 3.81 -8.32 -21.35
C ASP A 129 5.20 -7.84 -20.87
N PHE A 130 6.20 -8.67 -21.09
CA PHE A 130 7.59 -8.45 -20.69
C PHE A 130 7.84 -8.30 -19.19
N SER A 131 6.82 -8.53 -18.35
CA SER A 131 6.90 -8.49 -16.88
C SER A 131 7.76 -9.62 -16.30
N SER A 132 8.07 -9.50 -15.01
CA SER A 132 8.71 -10.56 -14.23
C SER A 132 7.84 -11.82 -14.16
N ALA A 133 6.52 -11.65 -14.05
CA ALA A 133 5.56 -12.75 -14.05
C ALA A 133 5.61 -13.55 -15.36
N GLN A 134 5.60 -12.86 -16.50
CA GLN A 134 5.67 -13.52 -17.81
C GLN A 134 7.00 -14.29 -17.99
N LYS A 135 8.12 -13.67 -17.60
CA LYS A 135 9.44 -14.30 -17.66
C LYS A 135 9.54 -15.54 -16.78
N ALA A 136 8.82 -15.55 -15.66
CA ALA A 136 8.78 -16.67 -14.72
C ALA A 136 7.72 -17.73 -15.08
N ASP A 137 7.03 -17.62 -16.23
CA ASP A 137 5.97 -18.53 -16.66
C ASP A 137 4.71 -18.50 -15.75
N ILE A 138 4.41 -17.37 -15.09
CA ILE A 138 3.09 -17.15 -14.50
C ILE A 138 2.10 -16.90 -15.64
N ARG A 139 0.89 -17.47 -15.53
CA ARG A 139 -0.12 -17.43 -16.60
C ARG A 139 -1.47 -16.98 -16.08
N ASN A 140 -2.26 -16.44 -17.00
CA ASN A 140 -3.67 -16.20 -16.73
C ASN A 140 -4.36 -17.50 -16.32
N GLY A 141 -5.16 -17.45 -15.27
CA GLY A 141 -5.83 -18.63 -14.71
C GLY A 141 -5.08 -19.35 -13.59
N ASP A 142 -3.83 -18.97 -13.29
CA ASP A 142 -3.14 -19.46 -12.10
C ASP A 142 -3.83 -18.95 -10.84
N VAL A 143 -3.75 -19.71 -9.75
CA VAL A 143 -4.09 -19.23 -8.42
C VAL A 143 -2.83 -19.25 -7.57
N ILE A 144 -2.36 -18.10 -7.14
CA ILE A 144 -1.22 -18.00 -6.22
C ILE A 144 -1.73 -18.35 -4.83
N ILE A 145 -1.17 -19.40 -4.23
CA ILE A 145 -1.60 -19.95 -2.94
C ILE A 145 -0.57 -19.75 -1.84
N GLU A 146 0.70 -19.52 -2.21
CA GLU A 146 1.79 -19.32 -1.27
C GLU A 146 2.84 -18.38 -1.87
N ALA A 147 3.45 -17.56 -1.02
CA ALA A 147 4.57 -16.71 -1.37
C ALA A 147 5.60 -16.76 -0.24
N ASP A 148 6.87 -17.07 -0.56
CA ASP A 148 7.99 -17.25 0.38
C ASP A 148 7.65 -18.15 1.58
N GLY A 149 6.95 -19.27 1.32
CA GLY A 149 6.55 -20.23 2.35
C GLY A 149 5.36 -19.78 3.20
N GLN A 150 4.75 -18.62 2.92
CA GLN A 150 3.57 -18.13 3.62
C GLN A 150 2.32 -18.31 2.75
N LYS A 151 1.25 -18.86 3.35
CA LYS A 151 -0.03 -18.99 2.67
C LYS A 151 -0.59 -17.64 2.28
N ILE A 152 -1.08 -17.51 1.05
CA ILE A 152 -1.68 -16.30 0.48
C ILE A 152 -3.15 -16.55 0.16
N THR A 153 -4.01 -15.65 0.60
CA THR A 153 -5.45 -15.66 0.32
C THR A 153 -5.93 -14.39 -0.36
N THR A 154 -5.15 -13.29 -0.23
CA THR A 154 -5.51 -11.98 -0.78
C THR A 154 -4.36 -11.31 -1.54
N MET A 155 -4.72 -10.41 -2.47
CA MET A 155 -3.75 -9.52 -3.15
C MET A 155 -2.98 -8.64 -2.17
N ASN A 156 -3.63 -8.22 -1.06
CA ASN A 156 -2.97 -7.42 -0.05
C ASN A 156 -1.84 -8.19 0.63
N GLU A 157 -2.07 -9.44 1.04
CA GLU A 157 -1.03 -10.30 1.62
C GLU A 157 0.14 -10.54 0.65
N LEU A 158 -0.16 -10.80 -0.62
CA LEU A 158 0.86 -10.93 -1.66
C LEU A 158 1.69 -9.65 -1.82
N ASN A 159 1.02 -8.50 -1.87
CA ASN A 159 1.69 -7.20 -1.98
C ASN A 159 2.53 -6.87 -0.75
N ASP A 160 2.06 -7.19 0.44
CA ASP A 160 2.79 -6.95 1.69
C ASP A 160 4.07 -7.78 1.75
N LEU A 161 4.05 -9.04 1.29
CA LEU A 161 5.25 -9.86 1.18
C LEU A 161 6.19 -9.33 0.08
N LYS A 162 5.67 -9.08 -1.11
CA LYS A 162 6.44 -8.51 -2.23
C LYS A 162 7.16 -7.22 -1.82
N ASN A 163 6.50 -6.34 -1.07
CA ASN A 163 7.06 -5.06 -0.65
C ASN A 163 8.16 -5.16 0.43
N LYS A 164 8.41 -6.36 0.97
CA LYS A 164 9.57 -6.62 1.85
C LYS A 164 10.86 -6.91 1.07
N HIS A 165 10.73 -7.18 -0.23
CA HIS A 165 11.84 -7.41 -1.14
C HIS A 165 12.33 -6.13 -1.79
N SER A 166 13.51 -6.22 -2.37
CA SER A 166 14.10 -5.20 -3.26
C SER A 166 13.90 -5.59 -4.73
N ILE A 167 14.06 -4.62 -5.63
CA ILE A 167 14.11 -4.90 -7.07
C ILE A 167 15.32 -5.78 -7.35
N GLY A 168 15.14 -6.85 -8.11
CA GLY A 168 16.15 -7.85 -8.43
C GLY A 168 16.18 -9.05 -7.48
N ASP A 169 15.51 -8.99 -6.34
CA ASP A 169 15.37 -10.14 -5.44
C ASP A 169 14.50 -11.23 -6.07
N GLU A 170 14.74 -12.46 -5.67
CA GLU A 170 13.91 -13.60 -6.03
C GLU A 170 12.81 -13.81 -4.99
N MET A 171 11.59 -13.97 -5.46
CA MET A 171 10.43 -14.33 -4.66
C MET A 171 9.91 -15.71 -5.09
N LYS A 172 9.73 -16.63 -4.15
CA LYS A 172 9.20 -17.96 -4.43
C LYS A 172 7.69 -17.95 -4.31
N LEU A 173 7.02 -18.34 -5.38
CA LEU A 173 5.56 -18.47 -5.42
C LEU A 173 5.18 -19.92 -5.62
N LYS A 174 4.11 -20.35 -4.96
CA LYS A 174 3.43 -21.61 -5.26
C LYS A 174 2.11 -21.27 -5.93
N VAL A 175 1.91 -21.78 -7.12
CA VAL A 175 0.69 -21.56 -7.91
C VAL A 175 -0.04 -22.88 -8.10
N TYR A 176 -1.37 -22.83 -8.11
CA TYR A 176 -2.24 -23.92 -8.53
C TYR A 176 -2.64 -23.69 -10.00
N ARG A 177 -2.30 -24.65 -10.86
CA ARG A 177 -2.54 -24.62 -12.30
C ARG A 177 -3.00 -25.99 -12.78
N ASN A 178 -4.16 -26.06 -13.46
CA ASN A 178 -4.68 -27.30 -14.06
C ASN A 178 -4.73 -28.49 -13.10
N GLY A 179 -5.19 -28.29 -11.87
CA GLY A 179 -5.34 -29.35 -10.88
C GLY A 179 -4.07 -29.73 -10.12
N SER A 180 -2.94 -29.03 -10.32
CA SER A 180 -1.67 -29.32 -9.66
C SER A 180 -0.98 -28.07 -9.13
N GLU A 181 -0.22 -28.23 -8.06
CA GLU A 181 0.64 -27.17 -7.52
C GLU A 181 1.98 -27.14 -8.26
N LYS A 182 2.50 -25.93 -8.47
CA LYS A 182 3.81 -25.66 -9.07
C LYS A 182 4.55 -24.60 -8.27
N GLU A 183 5.84 -24.80 -8.06
CA GLU A 183 6.72 -23.77 -7.54
C GLU A 183 7.30 -22.94 -8.70
N ILE A 184 7.27 -21.62 -8.55
CA ILE A 184 7.77 -20.66 -9.53
C ILE A 184 8.63 -19.66 -8.78
N THR A 185 9.84 -19.40 -9.26
CA THR A 185 10.69 -18.31 -8.75
C THR A 185 10.57 -17.11 -9.66
N VAL A 186 10.21 -15.97 -9.10
CA VAL A 186 10.05 -14.70 -9.83
C VAL A 186 11.15 -13.74 -9.41
N THR A 187 11.96 -13.26 -10.34
CA THR A 187 12.86 -12.14 -10.09
C THR A 187 12.07 -10.84 -10.18
N LEU A 188 11.98 -10.11 -9.08
CA LEU A 188 11.16 -8.90 -8.99
C LEU A 188 11.75 -7.77 -9.85
N GLY A 189 10.93 -7.22 -10.73
CA GLY A 189 11.27 -6.07 -11.56
C GLY A 189 11.02 -4.73 -10.86
N GLU A 190 11.24 -3.63 -11.56
CA GLU A 190 10.81 -2.29 -11.15
C GLU A 190 9.42 -2.01 -11.71
N GLN A 191 8.53 -1.45 -10.89
CA GLN A 191 7.22 -1.00 -11.36
C GLN A 191 7.40 0.09 -12.42
N PRO A 192 6.75 -0.02 -13.60
CA PRO A 192 6.82 0.98 -14.68
C PRO A 192 6.41 2.40 -14.25
#